data_bb40f02e55b458936e59d8d038ffa391
#
_entry.id   bb40f02e55b458936e59d8d038ffa391
#
_cell.length_a   1.000
_cell.length_b   1.000
_cell.length_c   1.000
_cell.angle_alpha   90.00
_cell.angle_beta   90.00
_cell.angle_gamma   90.00
#
_symmetry.space_group_name_H-M   'P 1'
#
loop_
_entity.id
_entity.type
_entity.pdbx_description
1 polymer ?
#
loop_
_entity_poly.entity_id
_entity_poly.type
_entity_poly.pdbx_seq_one_letter_code
_entity_poly.pdbx_strand_id
1 'polypeptide(L)'
;MRAGLAGHQTLDFTAALLPSVRRPPARVAPPLAERMLPGLPGQPPVRTVQFDGAPGRKGRGALVWIHGGGFVSGTAGINAGLQRLAAEKGWLVVSVEYRLAPEARIEASLADNYAALRWVHDNADALGVDRRRIAAGGSSAGGGHAAMLALAARDRREVPLAYQVLIYPMLDDRTGSTRPARPGTGDFIWTAASNRFGWTSLLGVPAGEAKVPARTVPGRRSDLAGLPPAFVGVGTLDLFLDEDIAYAGALAAAGVPVDLAVVPGAYHSFDGIAAQSQASRAFTGRWMADLAAALG
;
A
#
# COMPACT_ATOMS: atom_id res chain seq x y z
N MET A 1 7.64 20.54 13.81
CA MET A 1 7.47 19.98 12.43
C MET A 1 7.04 21.01 11.37
N ARG A 2 6.32 22.10 11.70
CA ARG A 2 5.94 23.14 10.71
C ARG A 2 7.11 23.95 10.11
N ALA A 3 8.22 24.09 10.81
CA ALA A 3 9.35 24.92 10.37
C ALA A 3 10.21 24.30 9.24
N GLY A 4 10.08 23.02 8.93
CA GLY A 4 10.84 22.35 7.86
C GLY A 4 10.12 22.30 6.50
N LEU A 5 8.89 22.80 6.42
CA LEU A 5 8.04 22.72 5.22
C LEU A 5 7.97 24.04 4.42
N ALA A 6 8.65 25.08 4.87
CA ALA A 6 8.76 26.36 4.16
C ALA A 6 9.57 26.17 2.86
N GLY A 7 8.92 25.73 1.79
CA GLY A 7 9.52 25.49 0.48
C GLY A 7 8.93 24.32 -0.30
N HIS A 8 8.19 23.42 0.34
CA HIS A 8 7.44 22.38 -0.35
C HIS A 8 6.07 22.94 -0.79
N GLN A 9 6.03 23.52 -1.99
CA GLN A 9 4.74 23.83 -2.61
C GLN A 9 3.97 22.53 -2.81
N THR A 10 2.77 22.47 -2.25
CA THR A 10 1.84 21.38 -2.50
C THR A 10 1.37 21.51 -3.94
N LEU A 11 1.84 20.64 -4.81
CA LEU A 11 1.37 20.57 -6.19
C LEU A 11 0.17 19.61 -6.24
N ASP A 12 -0.96 20.11 -6.69
CA ASP A 12 -2.09 19.24 -6.99
C ASP A 12 -1.77 18.32 -8.16
N PHE A 13 -1.92 17.03 -7.98
CA PHE A 13 -1.78 16.07 -9.06
C PHE A 13 -2.90 16.27 -10.06
N THR A 14 -2.53 16.50 -11.31
CA THR A 14 -3.45 16.67 -12.44
C THR A 14 -2.93 15.88 -13.64
N ALA A 15 -3.77 15.69 -14.65
CA ALA A 15 -3.35 15.05 -15.90
C ALA A 15 -2.15 15.75 -16.55
N ALA A 16 -2.07 17.07 -16.44
CA ALA A 16 -0.96 17.86 -17.00
C ALA A 16 0.38 17.61 -16.30
N LEU A 17 0.35 17.19 -15.01
CA LEU A 17 1.56 16.91 -14.24
C LEU A 17 2.06 15.47 -14.40
N LEU A 18 1.24 14.54 -14.88
CA LEU A 18 1.62 13.13 -15.01
C LEU A 18 2.96 12.90 -15.74
N PRO A 19 3.27 13.57 -16.87
CA PRO A 19 4.55 13.38 -17.54
C PRO A 19 5.77 13.79 -16.69
N SER A 20 5.60 14.76 -15.78
CA SER A 20 6.70 15.27 -14.95
C SER A 20 6.92 14.44 -13.66
N VAL A 21 5.88 13.78 -13.16
CA VAL A 21 5.95 12.98 -11.93
C VAL A 21 6.14 11.48 -12.19
N ARG A 22 5.77 11.00 -13.38
CA ARG A 22 6.03 9.63 -13.81
C ARG A 22 7.46 9.51 -14.32
N ARG A 23 8.20 8.65 -13.66
CA ARG A 23 9.55 8.28 -14.08
C ARG A 23 9.54 6.85 -14.60
N PRO A 24 10.34 6.55 -15.64
CA PRO A 24 10.53 5.16 -16.01
C PRO A 24 11.11 4.38 -14.81
N PRO A 25 10.79 3.10 -14.68
CA PRO A 25 11.34 2.27 -13.62
C PRO A 25 12.88 2.37 -13.62
N ALA A 26 13.45 2.65 -12.43
CA ALA A 26 14.89 2.70 -12.28
C ALA A 26 15.51 1.30 -12.55
N ARG A 27 16.72 1.28 -13.10
CA ARG A 27 17.50 0.04 -13.16
C ARG A 27 17.75 -0.46 -11.74
N VAL A 28 17.53 -1.73 -11.54
CA VAL A 28 17.72 -2.40 -10.26
C VAL A 28 19.16 -2.93 -10.20
N ALA A 29 19.84 -2.72 -9.07
CA ALA A 29 21.17 -3.22 -8.81
C ALA A 29 21.17 -4.16 -7.60
N PRO A 30 22.11 -5.12 -7.52
CA PRO A 30 22.24 -5.96 -6.34
C PRO A 30 22.30 -5.15 -5.03
N PRO A 31 21.71 -5.60 -3.93
CA PRO A 31 21.10 -6.93 -3.73
C PRO A 31 19.66 -7.07 -4.23
N LEU A 32 19.11 -6.07 -4.92
CA LEU A 32 17.77 -6.14 -5.52
C LEU A 32 17.84 -6.87 -6.87
N ALA A 33 16.80 -7.63 -7.18
CA ALA A 33 16.64 -8.31 -8.46
C ALA A 33 15.32 -7.89 -9.13
N GLU A 34 15.36 -7.74 -10.45
CA GLU A 34 14.16 -7.55 -11.25
C GLU A 34 13.66 -8.89 -11.78
N ARG A 35 12.34 -9.10 -11.72
CA ARG A 35 11.71 -10.30 -12.26
C ARG A 35 10.37 -9.96 -12.92
N MET A 36 10.15 -10.52 -14.12
CA MET A 36 8.83 -10.55 -14.74
C MET A 36 8.08 -11.79 -14.27
N LEU A 37 6.92 -11.57 -13.64
CA LEU A 37 6.03 -12.65 -13.19
C LEU A 37 4.94 -12.89 -14.23
N PRO A 38 4.40 -14.12 -14.35
CA PRO A 38 3.20 -14.35 -15.13
C PRO A 38 2.04 -13.49 -14.60
N GLY A 39 1.30 -12.85 -15.49
CA GLY A 39 0.02 -12.23 -15.14
C GLY A 39 -1.05 -13.28 -14.87
N LEU A 40 -2.19 -12.85 -14.35
CA LEU A 40 -3.39 -13.70 -14.29
C LEU A 40 -3.83 -14.08 -15.71
N PRO A 41 -4.66 -15.13 -15.90
CA PRO A 41 -5.16 -15.50 -17.22
C PRO A 41 -5.74 -14.30 -17.97
N GLY A 42 -5.24 -14.06 -19.19
CA GLY A 42 -5.62 -12.92 -20.02
C GLY A 42 -5.00 -11.56 -19.63
N GLN A 43 -4.12 -11.53 -18.63
CA GLN A 43 -3.40 -10.32 -18.20
C GLN A 43 -1.92 -10.37 -18.62
N PRO A 44 -1.28 -9.20 -18.87
CA PRO A 44 0.12 -9.15 -19.21
C PRO A 44 1.02 -9.60 -18.06
N PRO A 45 2.30 -9.95 -18.33
CA PRO A 45 3.28 -10.17 -17.28
C PRO A 45 3.48 -8.94 -16.40
N VAL A 46 3.78 -9.17 -15.11
CA VAL A 46 3.95 -8.14 -14.09
C VAL A 46 5.43 -8.02 -13.72
N ARG A 47 5.98 -6.82 -13.88
CA ARG A 47 7.33 -6.52 -13.39
C ARG A 47 7.33 -6.43 -11.87
N THR A 48 8.35 -6.99 -11.24
CA THR A 48 8.57 -6.87 -9.80
C THR A 48 10.02 -6.55 -9.50
N VAL A 49 10.25 -5.87 -8.36
CA VAL A 49 11.56 -5.71 -7.74
C VAL A 49 11.57 -6.59 -6.49
N GLN A 50 12.56 -7.48 -6.38
CA GLN A 50 12.63 -8.47 -5.32
C GLN A 50 13.88 -8.28 -4.48
N PHE A 51 13.76 -8.55 -3.19
CA PHE A 51 14.84 -8.67 -2.24
C PHE A 51 14.74 -10.00 -1.51
N ASP A 52 15.78 -10.82 -1.61
CA ASP A 52 15.87 -12.10 -0.92
C ASP A 52 16.80 -11.97 0.28
N GLY A 53 16.21 -11.90 1.48
CA GLY A 53 16.95 -11.69 2.74
C GLY A 53 17.79 -12.90 3.17
N ALA A 54 17.46 -14.11 2.71
CA ALA A 54 18.22 -15.33 3.02
C ALA A 54 18.00 -16.39 1.93
N PRO A 55 18.72 -16.31 0.80
CA PRO A 55 18.61 -17.28 -0.27
C PRO A 55 18.80 -18.73 0.22
N GLY A 56 17.88 -19.62 -0.17
CA GLY A 56 17.92 -21.03 0.22
C GLY A 56 17.32 -21.38 1.60
N ARG A 57 17.04 -20.39 2.47
CA ARG A 57 16.36 -20.64 3.75
C ARG A 57 14.94 -21.14 3.51
N LYS A 58 14.53 -22.15 4.31
CA LYS A 58 13.18 -22.74 4.29
C LYS A 58 12.29 -22.18 5.42
N GLY A 59 10.96 -22.21 5.21
CA GLY A 59 9.97 -21.83 6.21
C GLY A 59 9.99 -20.34 6.58
N ARG A 60 10.47 -19.48 5.67
CA ARG A 60 10.57 -18.02 5.87
C ARG A 60 9.29 -17.29 5.51
N GLY A 61 9.13 -16.07 6.03
CA GLY A 61 8.06 -15.15 5.64
C GLY A 61 8.28 -14.54 4.27
N ALA A 62 7.19 -14.01 3.67
CA ALA A 62 7.24 -13.19 2.47
C ALA A 62 6.32 -11.97 2.59
N LEU A 63 6.74 -10.86 1.99
CA LEU A 63 5.97 -9.63 1.92
C LEU A 63 5.75 -9.22 0.45
N VAL A 64 4.50 -9.08 0.04
CA VAL A 64 4.13 -8.40 -1.20
C VAL A 64 3.95 -6.92 -0.87
N TRP A 65 4.86 -6.09 -1.42
CA TRP A 65 4.89 -4.66 -1.15
C TRP A 65 4.37 -3.86 -2.34
N ILE A 66 3.49 -2.90 -2.07
CA ILE A 66 2.83 -2.09 -3.10
C ILE A 66 3.19 -0.62 -2.88
N HIS A 67 3.74 0.03 -3.91
CA HIS A 67 4.21 1.41 -3.82
C HIS A 67 3.05 2.42 -3.81
N GLY A 68 3.29 3.60 -3.22
CA GLY A 68 2.40 4.75 -3.29
C GLY A 68 2.47 5.49 -4.62
N GLY A 69 1.82 6.65 -4.67
CA GLY A 69 1.81 7.53 -5.85
C GLY A 69 0.41 7.83 -6.37
N GLY A 70 -0.60 7.81 -5.52
CA GLY A 70 -1.98 8.23 -5.84
C GLY A 70 -2.65 7.41 -6.93
N PHE A 71 -2.21 6.17 -7.15
CA PHE A 71 -2.63 5.27 -8.23
C PHE A 71 -2.16 5.70 -9.63
N VAL A 72 -1.59 6.89 -9.78
CA VAL A 72 -1.27 7.51 -11.07
C VAL A 72 0.23 7.69 -11.31
N SER A 73 1.06 7.41 -10.30
CA SER A 73 2.52 7.55 -10.36
C SER A 73 3.20 6.54 -9.43
N GLY A 74 4.51 6.60 -9.33
CA GLY A 74 5.31 5.67 -8.53
C GLY A 74 5.89 4.52 -9.34
N THR A 75 6.80 3.78 -8.73
CA THR A 75 7.44 2.59 -9.30
C THR A 75 7.76 1.59 -8.20
N ALA A 76 7.89 0.32 -8.56
CA ALA A 76 8.32 -0.72 -7.62
C ALA A 76 9.70 -0.41 -7.04
N GLY A 77 9.84 -0.56 -5.73
CA GLY A 77 11.07 -0.35 -5.01
C GLY A 77 10.98 -0.88 -3.58
N ILE A 78 12.12 -1.12 -2.97
CA ILE A 78 12.21 -1.61 -1.60
C ILE A 78 13.19 -0.71 -0.87
N ASN A 79 12.70 0.05 0.12
CA ASN A 79 13.55 0.98 0.87
C ASN A 79 14.58 0.24 1.75
N ALA A 80 15.65 0.94 2.11
CA ALA A 80 16.75 0.35 2.89
C ALA A 80 16.34 -0.17 4.27
N GLY A 81 15.30 0.43 4.90
CA GLY A 81 14.76 -0.06 6.17
C GLY A 81 14.12 -1.42 6.04
N LEU A 82 13.27 -1.58 5.02
CA LEU A 82 12.62 -2.85 4.73
C LEU A 82 13.63 -3.91 4.26
N GLN A 83 14.66 -3.52 3.48
CA GLN A 83 15.73 -4.44 3.10
C GLN A 83 16.49 -4.96 4.34
N ARG A 84 16.84 -4.08 5.29
CA ARG A 84 17.51 -4.49 6.54
C ARG A 84 16.65 -5.46 7.33
N LEU A 85 15.37 -5.13 7.56
CA LEU A 85 14.47 -6.01 8.28
C LEU A 85 14.33 -7.37 7.59
N ALA A 86 14.17 -7.37 6.27
CA ALA A 86 14.06 -8.59 5.49
C ALA A 86 15.36 -9.43 5.56
N ALA A 87 16.53 -8.80 5.57
CA ALA A 87 17.80 -9.49 5.77
C ALA A 87 17.92 -10.10 7.17
N GLU A 88 17.59 -9.35 8.22
CA GLU A 88 17.60 -9.81 9.62
C GLU A 88 16.66 -11.00 9.83
N LYS A 89 15.49 -10.95 9.24
CA LYS A 89 14.46 -11.99 9.36
C LYS A 89 14.58 -13.11 8.31
N GLY A 90 15.32 -12.87 7.26
CA GLY A 90 15.48 -13.80 6.15
C GLY A 90 14.27 -13.89 5.23
N TRP A 91 13.47 -12.83 5.14
CA TRP A 91 12.26 -12.80 4.31
C TRP A 91 12.54 -12.59 2.83
N LEU A 92 11.56 -12.99 2.01
CA LEU A 92 11.44 -12.56 0.63
C LEU A 92 10.51 -11.33 0.56
N VAL A 93 10.99 -10.25 -0.04
CA VAL A 93 10.15 -9.07 -0.34
C VAL A 93 9.97 -8.97 -1.85
N VAL A 94 8.72 -8.84 -2.29
CA VAL A 94 8.33 -8.69 -3.70
C VAL A 94 7.56 -7.39 -3.86
N SER A 95 8.21 -6.35 -4.39
CA SER A 95 7.57 -5.07 -4.71
C SER A 95 6.99 -5.10 -6.12
N VAL A 96 5.73 -4.71 -6.25
CA VAL A 96 4.95 -4.86 -7.48
C VAL A 96 4.96 -3.58 -8.29
N GLU A 97 5.31 -3.65 -9.57
CA GLU A 97 5.11 -2.60 -10.56
C GLU A 97 3.72 -2.75 -11.17
N TYR A 98 2.71 -2.29 -10.47
CA TYR A 98 1.35 -2.38 -10.96
C TYR A 98 1.04 -1.33 -12.03
N ARG A 99 0.16 -1.63 -12.96
CA ARG A 99 -0.27 -0.70 -14.01
C ARG A 99 -0.98 0.51 -13.42
N LEU A 100 -0.56 1.70 -13.85
CA LEU A 100 -1.02 2.97 -13.33
C LEU A 100 -2.26 3.49 -14.06
N ALA A 101 -3.10 4.22 -13.32
CA ALA A 101 -4.20 4.98 -13.89
C ALA A 101 -3.69 6.31 -14.49
N PRO A 102 -4.40 6.91 -15.46
CA PRO A 102 -5.71 6.52 -15.99
C PRO A 102 -5.66 5.43 -17.08
N GLU A 103 -4.48 5.03 -17.57
CA GLU A 103 -4.32 4.05 -18.67
C GLU A 103 -4.83 2.66 -18.26
N ALA A 104 -4.71 2.32 -16.96
CA ALA A 104 -5.24 1.11 -16.38
C ALA A 104 -6.20 1.44 -15.25
N ARG A 105 -7.32 0.73 -15.20
CA ARG A 105 -8.33 0.88 -14.15
C ARG A 105 -8.03 -0.08 -12.99
N ILE A 106 -8.83 0.06 -11.93
CA ILE A 106 -8.68 -0.68 -10.68
C ILE A 106 -8.61 -2.20 -10.87
N GLU A 107 -9.36 -2.74 -11.83
CA GLU A 107 -9.36 -4.17 -12.11
C GLU A 107 -7.99 -4.64 -12.63
N ALA A 108 -7.33 -3.81 -13.44
CA ALA A 108 -6.02 -4.12 -14.00
C ALA A 108 -4.91 -4.04 -12.93
N SER A 109 -4.86 -2.95 -12.15
CA SER A 109 -3.86 -2.79 -11.09
C SER A 109 -4.04 -3.81 -9.96
N LEU A 110 -5.29 -4.15 -9.60
CA LEU A 110 -5.57 -5.21 -8.64
C LEU A 110 -5.18 -6.58 -9.18
N ALA A 111 -5.39 -6.84 -10.47
CA ALA A 111 -4.96 -8.10 -11.11
C ALA A 111 -3.44 -8.26 -11.06
N ASP A 112 -2.67 -7.17 -11.26
CA ASP A 112 -1.20 -7.20 -11.17
C ASP A 112 -0.73 -7.53 -9.74
N ASN A 113 -1.31 -6.87 -8.73
CA ASN A 113 -1.00 -7.13 -7.33
C ASN A 113 -1.37 -8.56 -6.91
N TYR A 114 -2.53 -9.04 -7.38
CA TYR A 114 -2.97 -10.41 -7.10
C TYR A 114 -2.11 -11.46 -7.80
N ALA A 115 -1.65 -11.19 -9.03
CA ALA A 115 -0.72 -12.07 -9.74
C ALA A 115 0.59 -12.24 -8.98
N ALA A 116 1.14 -11.15 -8.41
CA ALA A 116 2.35 -11.22 -7.58
C ALA A 116 2.12 -12.01 -6.28
N LEU A 117 1.00 -11.79 -5.58
CA LEU A 117 0.63 -12.55 -4.39
C LEU A 117 0.49 -14.04 -4.69
N ARG A 118 -0.26 -14.37 -5.73
CA ARG A 118 -0.47 -15.75 -6.17
C ARG A 118 0.85 -16.42 -6.57
N TRP A 119 1.71 -15.69 -7.31
CA TRP A 119 3.01 -16.22 -7.69
C TRP A 119 3.89 -16.58 -6.46
N VAL A 120 3.93 -15.74 -5.44
CA VAL A 120 4.65 -16.04 -4.19
C VAL A 120 4.09 -17.31 -3.53
N HIS A 121 2.76 -17.42 -3.44
CA HIS A 121 2.09 -18.56 -2.84
C HIS A 121 2.30 -19.87 -3.62
N ASP A 122 2.11 -19.83 -4.94
CA ASP A 122 2.19 -21.02 -5.80
C ASP A 122 3.64 -21.55 -5.90
N ASN A 123 4.64 -20.66 -5.81
CA ASN A 123 6.06 -21.01 -5.84
C ASN A 123 6.70 -21.09 -4.44
N ALA A 124 5.91 -21.11 -3.37
CA ALA A 124 6.39 -21.01 -2.00
C ALA A 124 7.46 -22.06 -1.66
N ASP A 125 7.30 -23.31 -2.09
CA ASP A 125 8.27 -24.39 -1.84
C ASP A 125 9.63 -24.11 -2.50
N ALA A 126 9.63 -23.68 -3.77
CA ALA A 126 10.84 -23.31 -4.51
C ALA A 126 11.51 -22.06 -3.92
N LEU A 127 10.71 -21.10 -3.42
CA LEU A 127 11.17 -19.88 -2.78
C LEU A 127 11.58 -20.09 -1.31
N GLY A 128 11.31 -21.26 -0.72
CA GLY A 128 11.50 -21.50 0.70
C GLY A 128 10.54 -20.73 1.62
N VAL A 129 9.42 -20.25 1.10
CA VAL A 129 8.40 -19.49 1.83
C VAL A 129 7.41 -20.43 2.53
N ASP A 130 7.00 -20.11 3.76
CA ASP A 130 5.83 -20.73 4.39
C ASP A 130 4.57 -20.02 3.89
N ARG A 131 3.67 -20.74 3.21
CA ARG A 131 2.41 -20.20 2.69
C ARG A 131 1.52 -19.54 3.74
N ARG A 132 1.70 -19.87 5.02
CA ARG A 132 0.98 -19.25 6.14
C ARG A 132 1.62 -17.96 6.63
N ARG A 133 2.80 -17.57 6.08
CA ARG A 133 3.60 -16.40 6.46
C ARG A 133 3.79 -15.46 5.27
N ILE A 134 2.70 -15.19 4.54
CA ILE A 134 2.68 -14.23 3.44
C ILE A 134 1.86 -13.02 3.89
N ALA A 135 2.45 -11.83 3.86
CA ALA A 135 1.79 -10.57 4.14
C ALA A 135 1.68 -9.70 2.89
N ALA A 136 0.73 -8.78 2.89
CA ALA A 136 0.64 -7.68 1.93
C ALA A 136 0.81 -6.35 2.66
N GLY A 137 1.45 -5.38 2.02
CA GLY A 137 1.59 -4.05 2.61
C GLY A 137 1.92 -2.98 1.59
N GLY A 138 1.73 -1.74 2.00
CA GLY A 138 2.05 -0.59 1.18
C GLY A 138 1.74 0.73 1.87
N SER A 139 2.13 1.82 1.21
CA SER A 139 1.90 3.18 1.70
C SER A 139 1.04 3.97 0.74
N SER A 140 0.16 4.86 1.26
CA SER A 140 -0.68 5.73 0.46
C SER A 140 -1.58 4.94 -0.49
N ALA A 141 -1.54 5.20 -1.79
CA ALA A 141 -2.21 4.39 -2.81
C ALA A 141 -1.84 2.90 -2.72
N GLY A 142 -0.57 2.59 -2.40
CA GLY A 142 -0.13 1.21 -2.17
C GLY A 142 -0.77 0.57 -0.94
N GLY A 143 -0.98 1.33 0.13
CA GLY A 143 -1.76 0.89 1.29
C GLY A 143 -3.21 0.61 0.93
N GLY A 144 -3.83 1.46 0.12
CA GLY A 144 -5.15 1.22 -0.46
C GLY A 144 -5.21 -0.06 -1.29
N HIS A 145 -4.24 -0.26 -2.18
CA HIS A 145 -4.11 -1.50 -2.94
C HIS A 145 -3.85 -2.73 -2.06
N ALA A 146 -3.10 -2.60 -0.97
CA ALA A 146 -2.89 -3.71 -0.03
C ALA A 146 -4.20 -4.12 0.65
N ALA A 147 -5.04 -3.15 1.06
CA ALA A 147 -6.38 -3.41 1.58
C ALA A 147 -7.29 -4.07 0.52
N MET A 148 -7.28 -3.56 -0.73
CA MET A 148 -8.00 -4.19 -1.85
C MET A 148 -7.55 -5.61 -2.11
N LEU A 149 -6.21 -5.85 -2.04
CA LEU A 149 -5.62 -7.17 -2.23
C LEU A 149 -6.03 -8.13 -1.12
N ALA A 150 -6.04 -7.68 0.14
CA ALA A 150 -6.50 -8.49 1.27
C ALA A 150 -7.98 -8.88 1.13
N LEU A 151 -8.82 -7.93 0.71
CA LEU A 151 -10.24 -8.20 0.40
C LEU A 151 -10.39 -9.22 -0.73
N ALA A 152 -9.63 -9.05 -1.83
CA ALA A 152 -9.68 -9.96 -2.97
C ALA A 152 -9.18 -11.37 -2.61
N ALA A 153 -8.13 -11.49 -1.82
CA ALA A 153 -7.58 -12.77 -1.37
C ALA A 153 -8.58 -13.52 -0.49
N ARG A 154 -9.21 -12.84 0.48
CA ARG A 154 -10.27 -13.41 1.30
C ARG A 154 -11.47 -13.84 0.49
N ASP A 155 -11.94 -12.98 -0.43
CA ASP A 155 -13.14 -13.25 -1.23
C ASP A 155 -12.94 -14.43 -2.18
N ARG A 156 -11.74 -14.59 -2.76
CA ARG A 156 -11.38 -15.70 -3.65
C ARG A 156 -11.08 -17.01 -2.90
N ARG A 157 -10.62 -16.91 -1.64
CA ARG A 157 -10.21 -18.05 -0.80
C ARG A 157 -9.11 -18.93 -1.44
N GLU A 158 -8.27 -18.32 -2.28
CA GLU A 158 -7.19 -19.02 -2.99
C GLU A 158 -5.85 -18.89 -2.24
N VAL A 159 -5.57 -17.70 -1.72
CA VAL A 159 -4.30 -17.37 -1.06
C VAL A 159 -4.59 -16.72 0.29
N PRO A 160 -4.30 -17.39 1.41
CA PRO A 160 -4.42 -16.77 2.73
C PRO A 160 -3.32 -15.73 2.94
N LEU A 161 -3.66 -14.60 3.57
CA LEU A 161 -2.70 -13.61 4.05
C LEU A 161 -2.58 -13.70 5.57
N ALA A 162 -1.35 -13.65 6.07
CA ALA A 162 -1.04 -13.65 7.49
C ALA A 162 -1.25 -12.27 8.14
N TYR A 163 -0.99 -11.20 7.38
CA TYR A 163 -1.00 -9.82 7.88
C TYR A 163 -1.19 -8.81 6.75
N GLN A 164 -1.70 -7.61 7.10
CA GLN A 164 -1.72 -6.46 6.20
C GLN A 164 -1.12 -5.22 6.87
N VAL A 165 -0.21 -4.53 6.17
CA VAL A 165 0.43 -3.29 6.63
C VAL A 165 -0.10 -2.13 5.79
N LEU A 166 -0.92 -1.27 6.40
CA LEU A 166 -1.62 -0.18 5.75
C LEU A 166 -1.07 1.17 6.28
N ILE A 167 -0.14 1.77 5.53
CA ILE A 167 0.54 3.00 5.93
C ILE A 167 -0.16 4.19 5.26
N TYR A 168 -0.84 5.03 6.03
CA TYR A 168 -1.71 6.14 5.58
C TYR A 168 -2.45 5.80 4.28
N PRO A 169 -3.23 4.70 4.29
CA PRO A 169 -3.77 4.12 3.07
C PRO A 169 -4.87 4.99 2.44
N MET A 170 -4.92 5.03 1.09
CA MET A 170 -6.06 5.59 0.35
C MET A 170 -7.19 4.56 0.32
N LEU A 171 -8.21 4.74 1.15
CA LEU A 171 -9.27 3.73 1.37
C LEU A 171 -10.65 4.14 0.86
N ASP A 172 -10.96 5.44 0.82
CA ASP A 172 -12.30 5.94 0.51
C ASP A 172 -12.26 7.06 -0.54
N ASP A 173 -12.81 6.82 -1.70
CA ASP A 173 -12.87 7.76 -2.81
C ASP A 173 -13.76 8.99 -2.53
N ARG A 174 -14.53 8.96 -1.45
CA ARG A 174 -15.38 10.09 -1.00
C ARG A 174 -14.59 11.14 -0.25
N THR A 175 -13.41 10.82 0.30
CA THR A 175 -12.58 11.76 1.06
C THR A 175 -12.07 12.89 0.17
N GLY A 176 -12.35 14.13 0.58
CA GLY A 176 -12.02 15.34 -0.20
C GLY A 176 -12.84 15.50 -1.48
N SER A 177 -13.87 14.66 -1.70
CA SER A 177 -14.86 14.79 -2.78
C SER A 177 -16.27 15.04 -2.19
N THR A 178 -17.09 14.02 -2.01
CA THR A 178 -18.42 14.14 -1.39
C THR A 178 -18.37 14.17 0.14
N ARG A 179 -17.25 13.78 0.75
CA ARG A 179 -16.94 14.01 2.17
C ARG A 179 -15.87 15.09 2.25
N PRO A 180 -16.18 16.30 2.74
CA PRO A 180 -15.18 17.36 2.93
C PRO A 180 -14.01 16.88 3.79
N ALA A 181 -12.79 17.30 3.44
CA ALA A 181 -11.64 17.08 4.29
C ALA A 181 -11.82 17.78 5.65
N ARG A 182 -11.33 17.18 6.72
CA ARG A 182 -11.26 17.81 8.04
C ARG A 182 -10.41 19.09 7.95
N PRO A 183 -10.82 20.22 8.54
CA PRO A 183 -9.97 21.42 8.58
C PRO A 183 -8.59 21.12 9.16
N GLY A 184 -7.53 21.57 8.46
CA GLY A 184 -6.15 21.37 8.85
C GLY A 184 -5.54 20.01 8.43
N THR A 185 -6.27 19.22 7.65
CA THR A 185 -5.74 18.00 7.01
C THR A 185 -5.61 18.17 5.50
N GLY A 186 -4.68 17.47 4.87
CA GLY A 186 -4.49 17.51 3.42
C GLY A 186 -3.84 18.78 2.89
N ASP A 187 -3.21 19.59 3.76
CA ASP A 187 -2.49 20.81 3.36
C ASP A 187 -1.06 20.53 2.90
N PHE A 188 -0.55 19.32 3.13
CA PHE A 188 0.84 18.94 2.83
C PHE A 188 0.90 17.65 2.04
N ILE A 189 1.72 17.64 0.98
CA ILE A 189 2.03 16.50 0.10
C ILE A 189 0.83 15.98 -0.69
N TRP A 190 -0.27 15.55 -0.03
CA TRP A 190 -1.43 14.99 -0.69
C TRP A 190 -2.69 15.77 -0.33
N THR A 191 -3.26 16.43 -1.35
CA THR A 191 -4.41 17.32 -1.20
C THR A 191 -5.73 16.63 -1.58
N ALA A 192 -6.84 17.23 -1.20
CA ALA A 192 -8.17 16.79 -1.64
C ALA A 192 -8.32 16.81 -3.19
N ALA A 193 -7.69 17.79 -3.86
CA ALA A 193 -7.71 17.86 -5.33
C ALA A 193 -6.93 16.69 -5.95
N SER A 194 -5.72 16.40 -5.44
CA SER A 194 -4.93 15.23 -5.85
C SER A 194 -5.68 13.93 -5.60
N ASN A 195 -6.37 13.83 -4.46
CA ASN A 195 -7.15 12.64 -4.10
C ASN A 195 -8.30 12.38 -5.07
N ARG A 196 -9.07 13.44 -5.38
CA ARG A 196 -10.13 13.34 -6.41
C ARG A 196 -9.58 12.90 -7.76
N PHE A 197 -8.45 13.48 -8.18
CA PHE A 197 -7.82 13.10 -9.45
C PHE A 197 -7.38 11.63 -9.45
N GLY A 198 -6.70 11.17 -8.40
CA GLY A 198 -6.22 9.79 -8.28
C GLY A 198 -7.37 8.77 -8.32
N TRP A 199 -8.39 8.97 -7.48
CA TRP A 199 -9.54 8.08 -7.46
C TRP A 199 -10.37 8.12 -8.76
N THR A 200 -10.61 9.30 -9.32
CA THR A 200 -11.32 9.43 -10.62
C THR A 200 -10.56 8.69 -11.72
N SER A 201 -9.23 8.83 -11.75
CA SER A 201 -8.37 8.13 -12.70
C SER A 201 -8.45 6.61 -12.54
N LEU A 202 -8.40 6.10 -11.30
CA LEU A 202 -8.44 4.68 -11.01
C LEU A 202 -9.80 4.05 -11.29
N LEU A 203 -10.89 4.71 -10.86
CA LEU A 203 -12.24 4.17 -10.95
C LEU A 203 -12.87 4.35 -12.35
N GLY A 204 -12.43 5.37 -13.08
CA GLY A 204 -13.02 5.73 -14.38
C GLY A 204 -14.35 6.46 -14.30
N VAL A 205 -14.77 6.80 -13.10
CA VAL A 205 -15.92 7.63 -12.77
C VAL A 205 -15.49 8.69 -11.77
N PRO A 206 -16.20 9.83 -11.64
CA PRO A 206 -15.85 10.85 -10.65
C PRO A 206 -15.74 10.27 -9.23
N ALA A 207 -14.70 10.68 -8.50
CA ALA A 207 -14.52 10.30 -7.10
C ALA A 207 -15.73 10.73 -6.25
N GLY A 208 -16.23 9.83 -5.42
CA GLY A 208 -17.41 10.07 -4.57
C GLY A 208 -18.75 9.74 -5.21
N GLU A 209 -18.78 9.33 -6.49
CA GLU A 209 -20.02 8.89 -7.15
C GLU A 209 -20.72 7.77 -6.38
N ALA A 210 -22.07 7.75 -6.45
CA ALA A 210 -22.85 6.71 -5.75
C ALA A 210 -22.52 5.30 -6.27
N LYS A 211 -22.29 5.18 -7.56
CA LYS A 211 -21.93 3.90 -8.22
C LYS A 211 -20.46 3.89 -8.60
N VAL A 212 -19.68 3.08 -7.92
CA VAL A 212 -18.29 2.74 -8.26
C VAL A 212 -18.21 1.26 -8.64
N PRO A 213 -17.14 0.81 -9.33
CA PRO A 213 -16.95 -0.62 -9.60
C PRO A 213 -17.13 -1.46 -8.33
N ALA A 214 -17.92 -2.52 -8.43
CA ALA A 214 -18.35 -3.29 -7.26
C ALA A 214 -17.16 -3.87 -6.50
N ARG A 215 -17.22 -3.75 -5.15
CA ARG A 215 -16.25 -4.37 -4.22
C ARG A 215 -14.82 -3.85 -4.32
N THR A 216 -14.57 -2.71 -4.97
CA THR A 216 -13.21 -2.20 -5.24
C THR A 216 -12.70 -1.20 -4.21
N VAL A 217 -13.58 -0.40 -3.60
CA VAL A 217 -13.19 0.66 -2.64
C VAL A 217 -13.29 0.15 -1.20
N PRO A 218 -12.17 -0.02 -0.47
CA PRO A 218 -12.17 -0.63 0.87
C PRO A 218 -13.08 0.11 1.87
N GLY A 219 -13.05 1.46 1.89
CA GLY A 219 -13.87 2.27 2.78
C GLY A 219 -15.39 2.24 2.51
N ARG A 220 -15.81 1.59 1.42
CA ARG A 220 -17.22 1.32 1.11
C ARG A 220 -17.67 -0.10 1.46
N ARG A 221 -16.75 -0.94 1.94
CA ARG A 221 -17.05 -2.33 2.31
C ARG A 221 -17.54 -2.40 3.75
N SER A 222 -18.62 -3.14 3.96
CA SER A 222 -19.15 -3.47 5.29
C SER A 222 -18.84 -4.92 5.72
N ASP A 223 -18.42 -5.75 4.79
CA ASP A 223 -18.13 -7.17 4.99
C ASP A 223 -16.63 -7.38 5.22
N LEU A 224 -16.10 -6.98 6.38
CA LEU A 224 -14.66 -7.02 6.70
C LEU A 224 -14.26 -8.27 7.52
N ALA A 225 -15.19 -9.07 7.97
CA ALA A 225 -14.90 -10.30 8.72
C ALA A 225 -13.99 -11.25 7.92
N GLY A 226 -13.07 -11.94 8.63
CA GLY A 226 -12.15 -12.90 8.01
C GLY A 226 -10.99 -12.28 7.24
N LEU A 227 -10.81 -10.96 7.29
CA LEU A 227 -9.58 -10.32 6.81
C LEU A 227 -8.40 -10.63 7.76
N PRO A 228 -7.15 -10.60 7.27
CA PRO A 228 -5.97 -10.81 8.11
C PRO A 228 -5.81 -9.68 9.13
N PRO A 229 -5.16 -9.93 10.28
CA PRO A 229 -4.76 -8.88 11.21
C PRO A 229 -4.07 -7.72 10.49
N ALA A 230 -4.23 -6.49 11.00
CA ALA A 230 -3.80 -5.28 10.32
C ALA A 230 -3.01 -4.33 11.22
N PHE A 231 -2.00 -3.69 10.65
CA PHE A 231 -1.51 -2.40 11.08
C PHE A 231 -2.16 -1.32 10.21
N VAL A 232 -2.72 -0.29 10.83
CA VAL A 232 -3.21 0.93 10.16
C VAL A 232 -2.55 2.13 10.82
N GLY A 233 -1.82 2.92 10.04
CA GLY A 233 -1.10 4.06 10.60
C GLY A 233 -1.31 5.34 9.82
N VAL A 234 -1.56 6.48 10.51
CA VAL A 234 -1.86 7.76 9.87
C VAL A 234 -1.40 8.95 10.72
N GLY A 235 -1.10 10.07 10.09
CA GLY A 235 -0.80 11.32 10.75
C GLY A 235 -2.03 12.19 11.02
N THR A 236 -2.01 13.02 12.08
CA THR A 236 -3.16 13.90 12.39
C THR A 236 -3.34 15.07 11.42
N LEU A 237 -2.38 15.36 10.55
CA LEU A 237 -2.46 16.37 9.48
C LEU A 237 -2.66 15.73 8.10
N ASP A 238 -2.76 14.41 8.04
CA ASP A 238 -2.98 13.66 6.80
C ASP A 238 -4.45 13.80 6.34
N LEU A 239 -4.66 13.89 5.03
CA LEU A 239 -6.00 13.90 4.42
C LEU A 239 -6.80 12.64 4.81
N PHE A 240 -6.12 11.52 4.98
CA PHE A 240 -6.73 10.20 5.22
C PHE A 240 -7.04 9.90 6.68
N LEU A 241 -6.81 10.86 7.61
CA LEU A 241 -7.01 10.66 9.04
C LEU A 241 -8.37 10.03 9.39
N ASP A 242 -9.45 10.59 8.86
CA ASP A 242 -10.81 10.16 9.24
C ASP A 242 -11.15 8.79 8.62
N GLU A 243 -10.78 8.56 7.36
CA GLU A 243 -11.06 7.29 6.69
C GLU A 243 -10.26 6.13 7.28
N ASP A 244 -9.00 6.37 7.66
CA ASP A 244 -8.12 5.35 8.25
C ASP A 244 -8.59 4.93 9.65
N ILE A 245 -8.96 5.90 10.48
CA ILE A 245 -9.57 5.63 11.79
C ILE A 245 -10.89 4.88 11.63
N ALA A 246 -11.73 5.29 10.69
CA ALA A 246 -13.02 4.64 10.44
C ALA A 246 -12.83 3.20 9.94
N TYR A 247 -11.89 2.96 9.04
CA TYR A 247 -11.61 1.62 8.52
C TYR A 247 -11.01 0.71 9.59
N ALA A 248 -10.07 1.19 10.41
CA ALA A 248 -9.54 0.46 11.56
C ALA A 248 -10.64 0.08 12.56
N GLY A 249 -11.54 1.03 12.88
CA GLY A 249 -12.71 0.76 13.71
C GLY A 249 -13.66 -0.28 13.12
N ALA A 250 -13.88 -0.23 11.80
CA ALA A 250 -14.73 -1.20 11.11
C ALA A 250 -14.09 -2.61 11.08
N LEU A 251 -12.77 -2.71 10.90
CA LEU A 251 -12.04 -3.97 11.03
C LEU A 251 -12.20 -4.56 12.44
N ALA A 252 -11.96 -3.75 13.48
CA ALA A 252 -12.11 -4.19 14.87
C ALA A 252 -13.54 -4.64 15.18
N ALA A 253 -14.56 -3.90 14.71
CA ALA A 253 -15.96 -4.27 14.87
C ALA A 253 -16.32 -5.59 14.15
N ALA A 254 -15.59 -5.92 13.06
CA ALA A 254 -15.73 -7.18 12.34
C ALA A 254 -14.92 -8.35 12.96
N GLY A 255 -14.28 -8.13 14.13
CA GLY A 255 -13.48 -9.14 14.84
C GLY A 255 -12.07 -9.34 14.26
N VAL A 256 -11.58 -8.41 13.42
CA VAL A 256 -10.21 -8.44 12.88
C VAL A 256 -9.28 -7.71 13.85
N PRO A 257 -8.18 -8.35 14.32
CA PRO A 257 -7.18 -7.68 15.14
C PRO A 257 -6.54 -6.51 14.40
N VAL A 258 -6.51 -5.33 15.04
CA VAL A 258 -5.96 -4.10 14.43
C VAL A 258 -5.03 -3.40 15.41
N ASP A 259 -3.84 -3.06 14.96
CA ASP A 259 -2.99 -2.04 15.58
C ASP A 259 -3.17 -0.71 14.84
N LEU A 260 -3.80 0.29 15.51
CA LEU A 260 -4.01 1.63 14.97
C LEU A 260 -2.98 2.59 15.55
N ALA A 261 -2.19 3.23 14.68
CA ALA A 261 -1.21 4.25 15.04
C ALA A 261 -1.61 5.63 14.48
N VAL A 262 -2.10 6.52 15.34
CA VAL A 262 -2.35 7.93 14.98
C VAL A 262 -1.21 8.79 15.48
N VAL A 263 -0.44 9.41 14.56
CA VAL A 263 0.79 10.16 14.88
C VAL A 263 0.50 11.66 14.95
N PRO A 264 0.61 12.28 16.15
CA PRO A 264 0.34 13.71 16.32
C PRO A 264 1.26 14.61 15.48
N GLY A 265 0.69 15.57 14.74
CA GLY A 265 1.43 16.55 13.94
C GLY A 265 2.11 15.96 12.69
N ALA A 266 1.91 14.69 12.38
CA ALA A 266 2.43 14.07 11.17
C ALA A 266 1.49 14.32 9.97
N TYR A 267 2.10 14.53 8.81
CA TYR A 267 1.43 14.76 7.52
C TYR A 267 1.66 13.57 6.59
N HIS A 268 1.04 13.56 5.44
CA HIS A 268 1.18 12.46 4.47
C HIS A 268 2.64 12.18 4.10
N SER A 269 3.06 10.92 4.09
CA SER A 269 4.45 10.49 3.78
C SER A 269 5.54 11.03 4.74
N PHE A 270 5.18 11.42 5.97
CA PHE A 270 6.11 12.00 6.95
C PHE A 270 7.27 11.07 7.30
N ASP A 271 7.05 9.76 7.31
CA ASP A 271 8.05 8.75 7.63
C ASP A 271 9.14 8.61 6.56
N GLY A 272 8.82 8.91 5.30
CA GLY A 272 9.79 9.01 4.20
C GLY A 272 10.49 10.36 4.15
N ILE A 273 9.74 11.47 4.28
CA ILE A 273 10.26 12.84 4.14
C ILE A 273 11.06 13.25 5.37
N ALA A 274 10.55 12.98 6.55
CA ALA A 274 11.20 13.27 7.84
C ALA A 274 11.70 11.99 8.52
N ALA A 275 12.32 11.09 7.77
CA ALA A 275 12.70 9.74 8.21
C ALA A 275 13.56 9.71 9.47
N GLN A 276 14.35 10.77 9.72
CA GLN A 276 15.20 10.88 10.89
C GLN A 276 14.50 11.45 12.14
N SER A 277 13.23 11.88 12.02
CA SER A 277 12.49 12.37 13.19
C SER A 277 12.17 11.21 14.16
N GLN A 278 12.05 11.53 15.44
CA GLN A 278 11.67 10.53 16.45
C GLN A 278 10.31 9.91 16.13
N ALA A 279 9.35 10.72 15.69
CA ALA A 279 8.01 10.26 15.31
C ALA A 279 8.05 9.26 14.16
N SER A 280 8.84 9.56 13.09
CA SER A 280 8.99 8.65 11.94
C SER A 280 9.66 7.35 12.32
N ARG A 281 10.72 7.39 13.13
CA ARG A 281 11.40 6.17 13.60
C ARG A 281 10.49 5.32 14.49
N ALA A 282 9.77 5.94 15.43
CA ALA A 282 8.83 5.23 16.30
C ALA A 282 7.69 4.57 15.49
N PHE A 283 7.12 5.31 14.53
CA PHE A 283 6.07 4.82 13.63
C PHE A 283 6.56 3.63 12.79
N THR A 284 7.72 3.81 12.13
CA THR A 284 8.31 2.75 11.30
C THR A 284 8.68 1.52 12.13
N GLY A 285 9.26 1.71 13.32
CA GLY A 285 9.59 0.61 14.23
C GLY A 285 8.36 -0.18 14.67
N ARG A 286 7.21 0.49 14.89
CA ARG A 286 5.96 -0.15 15.31
C ARG A 286 5.42 -1.11 14.25
N TRP A 287 5.15 -0.64 13.03
CA TRP A 287 4.62 -1.53 11.99
C TRP A 287 5.61 -2.63 11.57
N MET A 288 6.92 -2.33 11.63
CA MET A 288 7.96 -3.35 11.38
C MET A 288 7.96 -4.45 12.45
N ALA A 289 7.75 -4.08 13.72
CA ALA A 289 7.64 -5.06 14.81
C ALA A 289 6.40 -5.96 14.65
N ASP A 290 5.26 -5.38 14.31
CA ASP A 290 4.02 -6.14 14.09
C ASP A 290 4.16 -7.09 12.90
N LEU A 291 4.73 -6.60 11.80
CA LEU A 291 5.02 -7.44 10.63
C LEU A 291 5.97 -8.58 10.99
N ALA A 292 7.00 -8.31 11.82
CA ALA A 292 7.93 -9.33 12.27
C ALA A 292 7.24 -10.37 13.18
N ALA A 293 6.33 -9.96 14.03
CA ALA A 293 5.54 -10.89 14.83
C ALA A 293 4.65 -11.81 13.96
N ALA A 294 4.09 -11.27 12.88
CA ALA A 294 3.23 -12.02 11.98
C ALA A 294 3.99 -12.98 11.05
N LEU A 295 5.19 -12.59 10.59
CA LEU A 295 5.97 -13.37 9.62
C LEU A 295 7.07 -14.24 10.25
N GLY A 296 7.44 -13.98 11.49
CA GLY A 296 8.47 -14.75 12.25
C GLY A 296 9.90 -14.32 11.97
#